data_6f773f7f6e678937cf151f8c1390f6f9
#
_entry.id   6f773f7f6e678937cf151f8c1390f6f9
#
_cell.length_a   1.000
_cell.length_b   1.000
_cell.length_c   1.000
_cell.angle_alpha   90.00
_cell.angle_beta   90.00
_cell.angle_gamma   90.00
#
_symmetry.space_group_name_H-M   'P 1'
#
loop_
_entity.id
_entity.type
_entity.pdbx_description
1 polymer ?
#
loop_
_entity_poly.entity_id
_entity_poly.type
_entity_poly.pdbx_seq_one_letter_code
_entity_poly.pdbx_strand_id
1 'polypeptide(L)'
;MVILAIDPGNTQSGWCIIDRETMKPQDFGKTDNNELLDSFERLIRVHQVDVVVIEMVACYGMPVGCEVFETCVWIGRFTEKSKQLQKDVQYITRKDEKINICYSMKANDATIRRALIDRFAKHDLKNGKG
;
A
#
# COMPACT_ATOMS: atom_id res chain seq x y z
N MET A 1 3.68 13.31 10.41
CA MET A 1 4.14 11.91 10.24
C MET A 1 3.97 11.50 8.80
N VAL A 2 5.03 11.04 8.18
CA VAL A 2 5.05 10.59 6.79
C VAL A 2 5.03 9.06 6.74
N ILE A 3 4.14 8.51 5.93
CA ILE A 3 3.90 7.08 5.81
C ILE A 3 4.28 6.62 4.39
N LEU A 4 5.05 5.54 4.29
CA LEU A 4 5.17 4.77 3.06
C LEU A 4 4.17 3.61 3.15
N ALA A 5 3.12 3.68 2.37
CA ALA A 5 2.12 2.63 2.27
C ALA A 5 2.41 1.74 1.06
N ILE A 6 2.32 0.43 1.24
CA ILE A 6 2.62 -0.56 0.19
C ILE A 6 1.45 -1.54 0.06
N ASP A 7 0.96 -1.68 -1.17
CA ASP A 7 0.05 -2.74 -1.60
C ASP A 7 0.88 -3.78 -2.36
N PRO A 8 1.32 -4.86 -1.69
CA PRO A 8 2.28 -5.78 -2.29
C PRO A 8 1.61 -6.75 -3.26
N GLY A 9 2.32 -7.01 -4.35
CA GLY A 9 1.97 -8.07 -5.30
C GLY A 9 3.11 -9.06 -5.47
N ASN A 10 2.90 -10.08 -6.26
CA ASN A 10 3.91 -11.12 -6.50
C ASN A 10 5.04 -10.64 -7.44
N THR A 11 4.78 -9.68 -8.31
CA THR A 11 5.76 -9.15 -9.28
C THR A 11 5.93 -7.64 -9.15
N GLN A 12 4.82 -6.94 -9.01
CA GLN A 12 4.77 -5.48 -8.86
C GLN A 12 4.01 -5.13 -7.59
N SER A 13 4.34 -3.99 -7.01
CA SER A 13 3.65 -3.45 -5.85
C SER A 13 3.23 -2.01 -6.09
N GLY A 14 2.05 -1.68 -5.61
CA GLY A 14 1.61 -0.30 -5.50
C GLY A 14 2.19 0.34 -4.25
N TRP A 15 2.52 1.61 -4.31
CA TRP A 15 3.04 2.32 -3.15
C TRP A 15 2.65 3.80 -3.18
N CYS A 16 2.60 4.38 -2.00
CA CYS A 16 2.26 5.78 -1.83
C CYS A 16 3.00 6.36 -0.62
N ILE A 17 3.58 7.54 -0.81
CA ILE A 17 4.10 8.35 0.30
C ILE A 17 3.01 9.37 0.64
N ILE A 18 2.54 9.33 1.87
CA ILE A 18 1.46 10.22 2.33
C ILE A 18 1.81 10.87 3.66
N ASP A 19 1.53 12.17 3.77
CA ASP A 19 1.59 12.87 5.04
C ASP A 19 0.28 12.67 5.78
N ARG A 20 0.35 12.10 6.99
CA ARG A 20 -0.81 11.81 7.81
C ARG A 20 -1.59 13.06 8.23
N GLU A 21 -0.90 14.18 8.45
CA GLU A 21 -1.54 15.41 8.92
C GLU A 21 -2.34 16.10 7.82
N THR A 22 -1.75 16.21 6.63
CA THR A 22 -2.41 16.85 5.49
C THR A 22 -3.28 15.88 4.69
N MET A 23 -3.06 14.57 4.84
CA MET A 23 -3.70 13.50 4.06
C MET A 23 -3.48 13.66 2.55
N LYS A 24 -2.37 14.29 2.17
CA LYS A 24 -2.01 14.49 0.76
C LYS A 24 -0.92 13.52 0.35
N PRO A 25 -1.10 12.80 -0.76
CA PRO A 25 -0.03 12.02 -1.36
C PRO A 25 1.11 12.93 -1.83
N GLN A 26 2.34 12.58 -1.46
CA GLN A 26 3.54 13.31 -1.89
C GLN A 26 4.17 12.65 -3.11
N ASP A 27 4.10 11.32 -3.18
CA ASP A 27 4.62 10.52 -4.28
C ASP A 27 3.90 9.17 -4.29
N PHE A 28 3.86 8.52 -5.44
CA PHE A 28 3.20 7.23 -5.57
C PHE A 28 3.64 6.52 -6.85
N GLY A 29 3.37 5.23 -6.93
CA GLY A 29 3.66 4.47 -8.13
C GLY A 29 3.20 3.03 -8.03
N LYS A 30 3.32 2.34 -9.14
CA LYS A 30 3.24 0.89 -9.24
C LYS A 30 4.51 0.42 -9.91
N THR A 31 5.34 -0.29 -9.17
CA THR A 31 6.73 -0.53 -9.54
C THR A 31 7.05 -2.03 -9.40
N ASP A 32 7.91 -2.54 -10.27
CA ASP A 32 8.49 -3.86 -10.12
C ASP A 32 9.08 -4.02 -8.71
N ASN A 33 8.88 -5.17 -8.10
CA ASN A 33 9.27 -5.40 -6.71
C ASN A 33 10.77 -5.26 -6.48
N ASN A 34 11.60 -5.70 -7.41
CA ASN A 34 13.05 -5.54 -7.29
C ASN A 34 13.45 -4.07 -7.36
N GLU A 35 12.84 -3.32 -8.28
CA GLU A 35 13.10 -1.88 -8.40
C GLU A 35 12.63 -1.12 -7.17
N LEU A 36 11.47 -1.48 -6.62
CA LEU A 36 10.97 -0.87 -5.39
C LEU A 36 11.91 -1.13 -4.23
N LEU A 37 12.38 -2.37 -4.07
CA LEU A 37 13.31 -2.73 -3.01
C LEU A 37 14.63 -1.96 -3.13
N ASP A 38 15.16 -1.81 -4.34
CA ASP A 38 16.38 -1.04 -4.61
C ASP A 38 16.20 0.45 -4.31
N SER A 39 15.01 0.97 -4.53
CA SER A 39 14.68 2.39 -4.30
C SER A 39 14.27 2.69 -2.87
N PHE A 40 14.07 1.67 -2.05
CA PHE A 40 13.42 1.78 -0.74
C PHE A 40 14.12 2.77 0.20
N GLU A 41 15.44 2.64 0.33
CA GLU A 41 16.23 3.52 1.18
C GLU A 41 16.14 4.98 0.71
N ARG A 42 16.19 5.20 -0.59
CA ARG A 42 16.07 6.55 -1.16
C ARG A 42 14.70 7.14 -0.87
N LEU A 43 13.62 6.37 -1.07
CA LEU A 43 12.25 6.83 -0.79
C LEU A 43 12.09 7.23 0.68
N ILE A 44 12.58 6.39 1.58
CA ILE A 44 12.51 6.66 3.01
C ILE A 44 13.29 7.92 3.38
N ARG A 45 14.46 8.09 2.81
CA ARG A 45 15.34 9.22 3.13
C ARG A 45 14.87 10.53 2.54
N VAL A 46 14.53 10.54 1.24
CA VAL A 46 14.10 11.74 0.53
C VAL A 46 12.81 12.31 1.10
N HIS A 47 11.85 11.44 1.42
CA HIS A 47 10.55 11.85 1.94
C HIS A 47 10.48 11.90 3.47
N GLN A 48 11.56 11.56 4.15
CA GLN A 48 11.61 11.52 5.62
C GLN A 48 10.49 10.66 6.20
N VAL A 49 10.36 9.45 5.67
CA VAL A 49 9.33 8.48 6.10
C VAL A 49 9.56 8.08 7.56
N ASP A 50 8.49 8.11 8.34
CA ASP A 50 8.51 7.72 9.75
C ASP A 50 8.10 6.27 9.97
N VAL A 51 7.13 5.78 9.19
CA VAL A 51 6.57 4.44 9.35
C VAL A 51 6.24 3.84 7.99
N VAL A 52 6.41 2.52 7.89
CA VAL A 52 6.02 1.74 6.71
C VAL A 52 4.77 0.96 7.05
N VAL A 53 3.74 1.07 6.21
CA VAL A 53 2.48 0.34 6.36
C VAL A 53 2.33 -0.59 5.16
N ILE A 54 2.14 -1.87 5.41
CA ILE A 54 2.06 -2.89 4.36
C ILE A 54 0.71 -3.60 4.46
N GLU A 55 0.02 -3.73 3.33
CA GLU A 55 -1.18 -4.57 3.27
C GLU A 55 -0.76 -6.03 3.44
N MET A 56 -1.35 -6.69 4.43
CA MET A 56 -1.11 -8.10 4.70
C MET A 56 -2.20 -8.94 4.04
N VAL A 57 -1.79 -10.00 3.37
CA VAL A 57 -2.71 -10.98 2.79
C VAL A 57 -3.45 -11.75 3.90
N ALA A 58 -4.70 -12.11 3.63
CA ALA A 58 -5.51 -12.93 4.52
C ALA A 58 -6.32 -13.90 3.68
N CYS A 59 -6.46 -15.13 4.13
CA CYS A 59 -7.17 -16.16 3.39
C CYS A 59 -8.63 -16.35 3.85
N TYR A 60 -8.96 -15.93 5.06
CA TYR A 60 -10.30 -16.07 5.64
C TYR A 60 -10.88 -17.51 5.51
N GLY A 61 -10.02 -18.51 5.61
CA GLY A 61 -10.42 -19.91 5.45
C GLY A 61 -10.54 -20.39 4.00
N MET A 62 -10.23 -19.54 3.03
CA MET A 62 -10.27 -19.89 1.60
C MET A 62 -8.89 -20.38 1.13
N PRO A 63 -8.84 -21.29 0.13
CA PRO A 63 -7.56 -21.69 -0.47
C PRO A 63 -6.83 -20.49 -1.07
N VAL A 64 -5.51 -20.50 -0.95
CA VAL A 64 -4.63 -19.50 -1.55
C VAL A 64 -3.73 -20.13 -2.61
N GLY A 65 -3.51 -19.40 -3.70
CA GLY A 65 -2.65 -19.86 -4.80
C GLY A 65 -1.18 -19.47 -4.62
N CYS A 66 -0.35 -19.90 -5.57
CA CYS A 66 1.09 -19.63 -5.58
C CYS A 66 1.41 -18.12 -5.51
N GLU A 67 0.63 -17.30 -6.19
CA GLU A 67 0.85 -15.85 -6.22
C GLU A 67 0.77 -15.23 -4.82
N VAL A 68 -0.09 -15.77 -3.95
CA VAL A 68 -0.20 -15.30 -2.57
C VAL A 68 1.06 -15.64 -1.78
N PHE A 69 1.63 -16.82 -1.98
CA PHE A 69 2.90 -17.19 -1.32
C PHE A 69 4.06 -16.31 -1.79
N GLU A 70 4.14 -16.03 -3.08
CA GLU A 70 5.15 -15.11 -3.63
C GLU A 70 4.98 -13.70 -3.07
N THR A 71 3.75 -13.22 -2.95
CA THR A 71 3.44 -11.94 -2.32
C THR A 71 3.90 -11.92 -0.87
N CYS A 72 3.70 -12.99 -0.12
CA CYS A 72 4.17 -13.10 1.27
C CYS A 72 5.69 -12.98 1.37
N VAL A 73 6.42 -13.55 0.43
CA VAL A 73 7.89 -13.40 0.38
C VAL A 73 8.26 -11.93 0.23
N TRP A 74 7.59 -11.21 -0.63
CA TRP A 74 7.86 -9.77 -0.81
C TRP A 74 7.46 -8.94 0.39
N ILE A 75 6.34 -9.25 1.05
CA ILE A 75 5.97 -8.61 2.31
C ILE A 75 7.11 -8.76 3.33
N GLY A 76 7.67 -9.96 3.46
CA GLY A 76 8.80 -10.22 4.34
C GLY A 76 10.05 -9.43 3.97
N ARG A 77 10.36 -9.34 2.67
CA ARG A 77 11.52 -8.58 2.18
C ARG A 77 11.37 -7.08 2.44
N PHE A 78 10.20 -6.50 2.18
CA PHE A 78 9.93 -5.10 2.48
C PHE A 78 9.95 -4.83 3.98
N THR A 79 9.44 -5.76 4.78
CA THR A 79 9.49 -5.68 6.23
C THR A 79 10.93 -5.66 6.74
N GLU A 80 11.76 -6.59 6.28
CA GLU A 80 13.15 -6.67 6.69
C GLU A 80 13.93 -5.42 6.27
N LYS A 81 13.73 -4.95 5.05
CA LYS A 81 14.37 -3.73 4.57
C LYS A 81 14.00 -2.52 5.43
N SER A 82 12.73 -2.41 5.79
CA SER A 82 12.25 -1.34 6.68
C SER A 82 12.93 -1.38 8.04
N LYS A 83 13.05 -2.57 8.62
CA LYS A 83 13.70 -2.77 9.92
C LYS A 83 15.20 -2.46 9.86
N GLN A 84 15.87 -2.84 8.78
CA GLN A 84 17.28 -2.49 8.56
C GLN A 84 17.48 -0.98 8.51
N LEU A 85 16.50 -0.23 8.02
CA LEU A 85 16.50 1.22 7.97
C LEU A 85 15.94 1.85 9.26
N GLN A 86 15.71 1.04 10.29
CA GLN A 86 15.23 1.46 11.61
C GLN A 86 13.84 2.12 11.57
N LYS A 87 12.96 1.62 10.68
CA LYS A 87 11.58 2.09 10.58
C LYS A 87 10.62 1.06 11.15
N ASP A 88 9.61 1.54 11.86
CA ASP A 88 8.51 0.70 12.32
C ASP A 88 7.69 0.22 11.12
N VAL A 89 7.20 -1.01 11.21
CA VAL A 89 6.32 -1.60 10.20
C VAL A 89 4.98 -1.93 10.84
N GLN A 90 3.92 -1.51 10.20
CA GLN A 90 2.55 -1.85 10.58
C GLN A 90 1.89 -2.59 9.42
N TYR A 91 1.00 -3.51 9.75
CA TYR A 91 0.25 -4.27 8.77
C TYR A 91 -1.23 -3.92 8.85
N ILE A 92 -1.85 -3.78 7.68
CA ILE A 92 -3.30 -3.63 7.57
C ILE A 92 -3.84 -4.74 6.68
N THR A 93 -5.10 -5.10 6.88
CA THR A 93 -5.76 -6.10 6.04
C THR A 93 -6.74 -5.43 5.09
N ARG A 94 -7.14 -6.17 4.04
CA ARG A 94 -8.20 -5.73 3.13
C ARG A 94 -9.49 -5.39 3.85
N LYS A 95 -9.79 -6.14 4.90
CA LYS A 95 -10.94 -5.88 5.78
C LYS A 95 -10.83 -4.50 6.44
N ASP A 96 -9.67 -4.16 6.95
CA ASP A 96 -9.42 -2.86 7.59
C ASP A 96 -9.62 -1.73 6.58
N GLU A 97 -9.13 -1.88 5.36
CA GLU A 97 -9.32 -0.90 4.29
C GLU A 97 -10.81 -0.69 3.98
N LYS A 98 -11.56 -1.77 3.80
CA LYS A 98 -12.98 -1.70 3.50
C LYS A 98 -13.76 -0.99 4.59
N ILE A 99 -13.47 -1.29 5.85
CA ILE A 99 -14.14 -0.67 7.00
C ILE A 99 -13.77 0.80 7.10
N ASN A 100 -12.49 1.14 7.01
CA ASN A 100 -12.02 2.49 7.26
C ASN A 100 -12.27 3.45 6.09
N ILE A 101 -12.32 2.96 4.85
CA ILE A 101 -12.50 3.81 3.66
C ILE A 101 -13.98 3.85 3.24
N CYS A 102 -14.65 2.71 3.22
CA CYS A 102 -16.00 2.56 2.70
C CYS A 102 -17.05 2.31 3.78
N TYR A 103 -16.63 2.18 5.04
CA TYR A 103 -17.50 1.86 6.18
C TYR A 103 -18.30 0.57 6.01
N SER A 104 -17.83 -0.36 5.17
CA SER A 104 -18.52 -1.61 4.88
C SER A 104 -17.56 -2.73 4.50
N MET A 105 -17.73 -3.89 5.11
CA MET A 105 -17.01 -5.11 4.75
C MET A 105 -17.44 -5.67 3.38
N LYS A 106 -18.59 -5.23 2.85
CA LYS A 106 -19.10 -5.66 1.54
C LYS A 106 -18.51 -4.85 0.39
N ALA A 107 -17.71 -3.82 0.66
CA ALA A 107 -17.05 -3.04 -0.37
C ALA A 107 -16.15 -3.93 -1.24
N ASN A 108 -16.09 -3.63 -2.51
CA ASN A 108 -15.20 -4.27 -3.48
C ASN A 108 -14.16 -3.27 -4.00
N ASP A 109 -13.29 -3.72 -4.89
CA ASP A 109 -12.23 -2.88 -5.46
C ASP A 109 -12.79 -1.63 -6.16
N ALA A 110 -13.90 -1.77 -6.88
CA ALA A 110 -14.54 -0.64 -7.54
C ALA A 110 -15.06 0.40 -6.53
N THR A 111 -15.62 -0.04 -5.41
CA THR A 111 -16.12 0.82 -4.35
C THR A 111 -14.96 1.56 -3.66
N ILE A 112 -13.87 0.85 -3.34
CA ILE A 112 -12.66 1.44 -2.75
C ILE A 112 -12.07 2.46 -3.71
N ARG A 113 -11.91 2.10 -4.98
CA ARG A 113 -11.38 2.98 -6.01
C ARG A 113 -12.21 4.25 -6.13
N ARG A 114 -13.54 4.13 -6.16
CA ARG A 114 -14.44 5.27 -6.21
C ARG A 114 -14.29 6.18 -5.00
N ALA A 115 -14.22 5.62 -3.81
CA ALA A 115 -14.03 6.39 -2.58
C ALA A 115 -12.70 7.16 -2.60
N LEU A 116 -11.62 6.54 -3.10
CA LEU A 116 -10.32 7.18 -3.23
C LEU A 116 -10.33 8.30 -4.27
N ILE A 117 -10.96 8.06 -5.42
CA ILE A 117 -11.12 9.10 -6.46
C ILE A 117 -11.90 10.29 -5.91
N ASP A 118 -13.01 10.07 -5.24
CA ASP A 118 -13.83 11.13 -4.66
C ASP A 118 -13.04 11.95 -3.63
N ARG A 119 -12.12 11.32 -2.92
CA ARG A 119 -11.33 11.98 -1.87
C ARG A 119 -10.10 12.71 -2.42
N PHE A 120 -9.39 12.11 -3.38
CA PHE A 120 -8.06 12.56 -3.79
C PHE A 120 -7.94 12.98 -5.25
N ALA A 121 -8.85 12.56 -6.12
CA ALA A 121 -8.66 12.69 -7.57
C ALA A 121 -9.97 13.01 -8.31
N LYS A 122 -10.78 13.91 -7.79
CA LYS A 122 -12.06 14.31 -8.40
C LYS A 122 -11.92 14.78 -9.85
N HIS A 123 -10.78 15.36 -10.18
CA HIS A 123 -10.47 15.82 -11.54
C HIS A 123 -10.33 14.66 -12.55
N ASP A 124 -10.06 13.45 -12.07
CA ASP A 124 -9.87 12.27 -12.92
C ASP A 124 -11.15 11.43 -13.13
N LEU A 125 -12.26 11.83 -12.51
CA LEU A 125 -13.52 11.09 -12.58
C LEU A 125 -13.99 10.84 -14.01
N LYS A 126 -13.86 11.84 -14.88
CA LYS A 126 -14.30 11.75 -16.28
C LYS A 126 -13.56 10.67 -17.07
N ASN A 127 -12.31 10.43 -16.72
CA ASN A 127 -11.44 9.50 -17.44
C ASN A 127 -11.33 8.14 -16.75
N GLY A 128 -12.01 7.96 -15.63
CA GLY A 128 -11.93 6.74 -14.85
C GLY A 128 -10.54 6.46 -14.29
N LYS A 129 -9.67 7.44 -14.26
CA LYS A 129 -8.33 7.36 -13.69
C LYS A 129 -8.35 7.94 -12.28
N GLY A 130 -7.79 7.22 -11.38
CA GLY A 130 -7.68 7.65 -9.99
C GLY A 130 -6.31 7.38 -9.47
#